data_e00c047aaa34e0296a3815a69ec2db74
#
_entry.id   e00c047aaa34e0296a3815a69ec2db74
#
_cell.length_a   1.000
_cell.length_b   1.000
_cell.length_c   1.000
_cell.angle_alpha   90.00
_cell.angle_beta   90.00
_cell.angle_gamma   90.00
#
_symmetry.space_group_name_H-M   'P 1'
#
loop_
_entity.id
_entity.type
_entity.pdbx_description
1 polymer ?
#
loop_
_entity_poly.entity_id
_entity_poly.type
_entity_poly.pdbx_seq_one_letter_code
_entity_poly.pdbx_strand_id
1 'polypeptide(L)'
;MDEPREAGSRAEPAELASLLERIQGGDREAFMTIIRLYQQKVFVMAYSILRDREDALDAVQETFLRLYQKAGLYKPGSSFQGWLLQMAKNISIDSY
;
A
#
# COMPACT_ATOMS: atom_id res chain seq x y z
N MET A 1 -4.87 -27.36 5.84
CA MET A 1 -5.02 -26.73 5.82
C MET A 1 -4.94 -25.97 5.76
N ASP A 2 -4.91 -25.61 5.56
CA ASP A 2 -4.97 -24.69 5.51
C ASP A 2 -4.84 -23.86 5.45
N GLU A 3 -4.72 -23.42 5.31
CA GLU A 3 -4.64 -22.49 5.40
C GLU A 3 -4.72 -21.58 5.45
N PRO A 4 -4.91 -21.32 5.62
CA PRO A 4 -5.00 -20.26 5.65
C PRO A 4 -4.47 -19.48 5.80
N ARG A 5 -4.13 -19.21 6.06
CA ARG A 5 -3.55 -18.47 6.23
C ARG A 5 -2.97 -17.94 5.69
N GLU A 6 -2.76 -18.11 5.32
CA GLU A 6 -2.26 -17.52 4.74
C GLU A 6 -2.64 -16.86 4.21
N ALA A 7 -3.37 -17.25 4.27
CA ALA A 7 -3.83 -16.51 3.60
C ALA A 7 -3.74 -15.25 3.83
N GLY A 8 -3.88 -15.01 4.31
CA GLY A 8 -3.89 -13.83 4.37
C GLY A 8 -2.96 -13.12 3.91
N SER A 9 -2.34 -13.27 4.00
CA SER A 9 -1.68 -12.55 3.50
C SER A 9 -1.36 -12.59 2.37
N ARG A 10 -1.27 -13.17 2.34
CA ARG A 10 -1.10 -13.25 1.40
C ARG A 10 -1.41 -12.91 0.54
N ALA A 11 -1.57 -13.09 1.06
CA ALA A 11 -2.01 -13.04 -0.24
C ALA A 11 -2.70 -11.81 -0.51
N GLU A 12 -2.66 -11.46 -1.68
CA GLU A 12 -3.36 -10.28 -2.08
C GLU A 12 -4.82 -10.63 -2.27
N PRO A 13 -5.71 -9.72 -1.92
CA PRO A 13 -7.13 -9.99 -2.05
C PRO A 13 -7.50 -10.30 -3.49
N ALA A 14 -8.44 -11.22 -3.66
CA ALA A 14 -8.91 -11.56 -4.99
C ALA A 14 -9.50 -10.35 -5.68
N GLU A 15 -10.07 -9.43 -4.90
CA GLU A 15 -10.69 -8.24 -5.46
C GLU A 15 -9.72 -7.09 -5.63
N LEU A 16 -8.43 -7.33 -5.47
CA LEU A 16 -7.45 -6.24 -5.57
C LEU A 16 -7.52 -5.52 -6.91
N ALA A 17 -7.57 -6.28 -8.00
CA ALA A 17 -7.63 -5.65 -9.33
C ALA A 17 -8.87 -4.78 -9.45
N SER A 18 -9.99 -5.25 -8.94
CA SER A 18 -11.22 -4.49 -8.96
C SER A 18 -11.11 -3.21 -8.13
N LEU A 19 -10.50 -3.32 -6.94
CA LEU A 19 -10.31 -2.15 -6.11
C LEU A 19 -9.44 -1.10 -6.80
N LEU A 20 -8.36 -1.54 -7.44
CA LEU A 20 -7.47 -0.61 -8.13
C LEU A 20 -8.16 0.06 -9.30
N GLU A 21 -8.97 -0.69 -10.03
CA GLU A 21 -9.75 -0.14 -11.12
C GLU A 21 -10.72 0.93 -10.63
N ARG A 22 -11.39 0.65 -9.52
CA ARG A 22 -12.33 1.59 -8.94
C ARG A 22 -11.64 2.84 -8.43
N ILE A 23 -10.43 2.70 -7.87
CA ILE A 23 -9.65 3.85 -7.43
C ILE A 23 -9.34 4.75 -8.61
N GLN A 24 -8.97 4.16 -9.74
CA GLN A 24 -8.71 4.94 -10.95
C GLN A 24 -9.93 5.71 -11.40
N GLY A 25 -11.12 5.18 -11.13
CA GLY A 25 -12.37 5.84 -11.44
C GLY A 25 -12.83 6.83 -10.39
N GLY A 26 -12.06 7.02 -9.33
CA GLY A 26 -12.40 7.99 -8.30
C GLY A 26 -13.21 7.44 -7.14
N ASP A 27 -13.30 6.12 -7.00
CA ASP A 27 -14.08 5.50 -5.93
C ASP A 27 -13.34 5.63 -4.60
N ARG A 28 -13.84 6.50 -3.74
CA ARG A 28 -13.21 6.78 -2.46
C ARG A 28 -13.28 5.60 -1.51
N GLU A 29 -14.34 4.82 -1.55
CA GLU A 29 -14.46 3.66 -0.68
C GLU A 29 -13.42 2.60 -1.00
N ALA A 30 -13.16 2.40 -2.30
CA ALA A 30 -12.13 1.45 -2.71
C ALA A 30 -10.77 1.90 -2.20
N PHE A 31 -10.51 3.20 -2.28
CA PHE A 31 -9.25 3.75 -1.79
C PHE A 31 -9.13 3.56 -0.27
N MET A 32 -10.18 3.85 0.47
CA MET A 32 -10.16 3.66 1.92
C MET A 32 -9.95 2.18 2.30
N THR A 33 -10.50 1.28 1.50
CA THR A 33 -10.31 -0.15 1.75
C THR A 33 -8.84 -0.53 1.61
N ILE A 34 -8.18 -0.04 0.56
CA ILE A 34 -6.76 -0.30 0.36
C ILE A 34 -5.94 0.28 1.52
N ILE A 35 -6.27 1.48 1.95
CA ILE A 35 -5.56 2.09 3.07
C ILE A 35 -5.69 1.22 4.32
N ARG A 36 -6.91 0.78 4.63
CA ARG A 36 -7.12 -0.06 5.81
C ARG A 36 -6.34 -1.37 5.75
N LEU A 37 -6.23 -1.93 4.57
CA LEU A 37 -5.55 -3.21 4.43
C LEU A 37 -4.03 -3.08 4.57
N TYR A 38 -3.46 -1.97 4.17
CA TYR A 38 -2.01 -1.87 4.05
C TYR A 38 -1.35 -0.81 4.91
N GLN A 39 -2.10 0.06 5.59
CA GLN A 39 -1.48 1.19 6.27
C GLN A 39 -0.48 0.76 7.35
N GLN A 40 -0.76 -0.34 8.05
CA GLN A 40 0.14 -0.80 9.09
C GLN A 40 1.49 -1.21 8.49
N LYS A 41 1.46 -1.94 7.40
CA LYS A 41 2.69 -2.38 6.75
C LYS A 41 3.48 -1.20 6.21
N VAL A 42 2.79 -0.23 5.65
CA VAL A 42 3.44 0.97 5.14
C VAL A 42 4.06 1.77 6.29
N PHE A 43 3.34 1.89 7.40
CA PHE A 43 3.87 2.59 8.56
C PHE A 43 5.14 1.90 9.09
N VAL A 44 5.11 0.57 9.22
CA VAL A 44 6.26 -0.16 9.72
C VAL A 44 7.48 0.07 8.82
N MET A 45 7.26 0.04 7.50
CA MET A 45 8.34 0.29 6.56
C MET A 45 8.92 1.70 6.75
N ALA A 46 8.05 2.70 6.80
CA ALA A 46 8.49 4.09 6.93
C ALA A 46 9.19 4.31 8.27
N TYR A 47 8.62 3.78 9.34
CA TYR A 47 9.20 3.96 10.66
C TYR A 47 10.58 3.29 10.77
N SER A 48 10.77 2.16 10.10
CA SER A 48 12.06 1.48 10.15
C SER A 48 13.18 2.35 9.57
N ILE A 49 12.83 3.26 8.69
CA ILE A 49 13.80 4.14 8.04
C ILE A 49 13.89 5.48 8.77
N LEU A 50 12.75 6.07 9.08
CA LEU A 50 12.71 7.44 9.59
C LEU A 50 12.87 7.52 11.11
N ARG A 51 12.48 6.48 11.82
CA ARG A 51 12.66 6.36 13.28
C ARG A 51 11.98 7.49 14.05
N ASP A 52 10.96 8.06 13.49
CA ASP A 52 10.20 9.14 14.08
C ASP A 52 8.74 8.95 13.68
N ARG A 53 7.85 8.99 14.67
CA ARG A 53 6.46 8.65 14.43
C ARG A 53 5.78 9.65 13.49
N GLU A 54 6.02 10.93 13.70
CA GLU A 54 5.35 11.94 12.87
C GLU A 54 5.84 11.90 11.44
N ASP A 55 7.15 11.75 11.28
CA ASP A 55 7.71 11.63 9.93
C ASP A 55 7.19 10.37 9.24
N ALA A 56 7.07 9.27 10.00
CA ALA A 56 6.53 8.05 9.42
C ALA A 56 5.08 8.21 8.99
N LEU A 57 4.27 8.90 9.81
CA LEU A 57 2.88 9.14 9.45
C LEU A 57 2.76 10.00 8.19
N ASP A 58 3.64 11.00 8.06
CA ASP A 58 3.68 11.81 6.85
C ASP A 58 4.03 10.97 5.64
N ALA A 59 4.98 10.05 5.80
CA ALA A 59 5.37 9.15 4.71
C ALA A 59 4.23 8.21 4.33
N VAL A 60 3.43 7.77 5.32
CA VAL A 60 2.26 6.95 5.03
C VAL A 60 1.28 7.71 4.15
N GLN A 61 0.99 8.96 4.51
CA GLN A 61 0.09 9.79 3.72
C GLN A 61 0.61 9.97 2.30
N GLU A 62 1.87 10.28 2.18
CA GLU A 62 2.48 10.51 0.88
C GLU A 62 2.43 9.25 0.03
N THR A 63 2.66 8.09 0.67
CA THR A 63 2.64 6.82 -0.05
C THR A 63 1.25 6.56 -0.65
N PHE A 64 0.19 6.77 0.13
CA PHE A 64 -1.14 6.51 -0.38
C PHE A 64 -1.61 7.56 -1.39
N LEU A 65 -1.16 8.81 -1.25
CA LEU A 65 -1.41 9.79 -2.29
C LEU A 65 -0.75 9.38 -3.61
N ARG A 66 0.47 8.89 -3.53
CA ARG A 66 1.17 8.44 -4.72
C ARG A 66 0.49 7.21 -5.31
N LEU A 67 0.03 6.31 -4.46
CA LEU A 67 -0.74 5.16 -4.92
C LEU A 67 -1.96 5.63 -5.69
N TYR A 68 -2.68 6.60 -5.15
CA TYR A 68 -3.87 7.12 -5.81
C TYR A 68 -3.54 7.61 -7.22
N GLN A 69 -2.43 8.32 -7.37
CA GLN A 69 -2.02 8.85 -8.65
C GLN A 69 -1.54 7.79 -9.61
N LYS A 70 -0.96 6.70 -9.09
CA LYS A 70 -0.28 5.72 -9.92
C LYS A 70 -0.95 4.35 -9.96
N ALA A 71 -2.20 4.26 -9.47
CA ALA A 71 -2.88 2.98 -9.42
C ALA A 71 -2.93 2.29 -10.78
N GLY A 72 -3.05 3.07 -11.84
CA GLY A 72 -3.12 2.52 -13.19
C GLY A 72 -1.80 1.96 -13.69
N LEU A 73 -0.70 2.21 -13.00
CA LEU A 73 0.60 1.72 -13.42
C LEU A 73 0.94 0.36 -12.82
N TYR A 74 0.17 -0.08 -11.84
CA TYR A 74 0.41 -1.38 -11.24
C TYR A 74 0.10 -2.47 -12.27
N LYS A 75 0.99 -3.45 -12.39
CA LYS A 75 0.82 -4.54 -13.35
C LYS A 75 0.35 -5.79 -12.65
N PRO A 76 -0.79 -6.35 -13.05
CA PRO A 76 -1.24 -7.62 -12.47
C PRO A 76 -0.18 -8.69 -12.65
N GLY A 77 -0.09 -9.59 -11.69
CA GLY A 77 0.88 -10.66 -11.73
C GLY A 77 2.13 -10.40 -10.92
N SER A 78 2.38 -9.13 -10.56
CA SER A 78 3.46 -8.83 -9.64
C SER A 78 2.86 -8.57 -8.26
N SER A 79 3.72 -8.51 -7.23
CA SER A 79 3.24 -8.31 -5.87
C SER A 79 2.81 -6.86 -5.67
N PHE A 80 1.53 -6.66 -5.39
CA PHE A 80 1.04 -5.32 -5.08
C PHE A 80 1.68 -4.80 -3.80
N GLN A 81 1.76 -5.65 -2.78
CA GLN A 81 2.38 -5.26 -1.53
C GLN A 81 3.84 -4.85 -1.74
N GLY A 82 4.57 -5.61 -2.54
CA GLY A 82 5.96 -5.28 -2.85
C GLY A 82 6.08 -3.95 -3.55
N TRP A 83 5.19 -3.70 -4.52
CA TRP A 83 5.17 -2.43 -5.26
C TRP A 83 4.87 -1.27 -4.33
N LEU A 84 3.87 -1.44 -3.46
CA LEU A 84 3.47 -0.39 -2.52
C LEU A 84 4.57 -0.12 -1.48
N LEU A 85 5.16 -1.17 -0.93
CA LEU A 85 6.22 -1.00 0.06
C LEU A 85 7.48 -0.41 -0.55
N GLN A 86 7.77 -0.71 -1.81
CA GLN A 86 8.89 -0.08 -2.49
C GLN A 86 8.65 1.43 -2.62
N MET A 87 7.42 1.81 -2.90
CA MET A 87 7.03 3.20 -2.97
C MET A 87 7.25 3.88 -1.61
N ALA A 88 6.80 3.21 -0.55
CA ALA A 88 6.96 3.74 0.81
C ALA A 88 8.44 3.88 1.17
N LYS A 89 9.25 2.90 0.79
CA LYS A 89 10.67 2.94 1.05
C LYS A 89 11.32 4.13 0.36
N ASN A 90 11.01 4.32 -0.91
CA ASN A 90 11.60 5.43 -1.67
C ASN A 90 11.21 6.78 -1.09
N ILE A 91 9.95 6.92 -0.71
CA ILE A 91 9.47 8.16 -0.10
C ILE A 91 10.19 8.42 1.22
N SER A 92 10.35 7.37 2.04
CA SER A 92 10.98 7.50 3.34
C SER A 92 12.46 7.86 3.20
N ILE A 93 13.15 7.24 2.26
CA ILE A 93 14.56 7.54 2.02
C ILE A 93 14.71 8.98 1.56
N ASP A 94 13.83 9.45 0.68
CA ASP A 94 13.89 10.82 0.20
C ASP A 94 13.64 11.84 1.30
N SER A 95 12.86 11.46 2.31
CA SER A 95 12.55 12.35 3.43
C SER A 95 13.57 12.26 4.56
N TYR A 96 14.43 11.26 4.50
CA TYR A 96 15.41 11.02 5.55
C TYR A 96 16.50 12.09 5.51
#